data_b5d5ed0d0c09335704b31036a1c982da
#
_entry.id   b5d5ed0d0c09335704b31036a1c982da
#
_cell.length_a   1.000
_cell.length_b   1.000
_cell.length_c   1.000
_cell.angle_alpha   90.00
_cell.angle_beta   90.00
_cell.angle_gamma   90.00
#
_symmetry.space_group_name_H-M   'P 1'
#
loop_
_entity.id
_entity.type
_entity.pdbx_description
1 polymer ?
#
loop_
_entity_poly.entity_id
_entity_poly.type
_entity_poly.pdbx_seq_one_letter_code
_entity_poly.pdbx_strand_id
1 'polypeptide(L)'
;MLTWAITRAGYDVPAFAKKFPKILEWLEGQKKPTVKQLEEFSKKVYLPFGYLFLPQPPQEKLPIPFFRTNGNQADKIGINVYDTILLLQRRQDWLKNYLKDNDFPPLPYVGKFHNRNNVKEIVADIRQTLQLPENWASHFKTWQEAQDHLVLHIEDKGIITIFNGIVENNTHRPIPVDECRGFVLVDEYAPFMFVNNSDFKSAQMFTIVHELAHIWTGHSAGFDFRRLQPANDPIEI
;
A
#
# COMPACT_ATOMS: atom_id res chain seq x y z
N MET A 1 14.65 -9.80 -20.25
CA MET A 1 13.31 -10.02 -19.69
C MET A 1 13.34 -11.02 -18.51
N LEU A 2 13.82 -12.27 -18.68
CA LEU A 2 13.81 -13.28 -17.62
C LEU A 2 14.58 -12.83 -16.36
N THR A 3 15.80 -12.32 -16.52
CA THR A 3 16.62 -11.82 -15.39
C THR A 3 15.91 -10.69 -14.64
N TRP A 4 15.31 -9.75 -15.35
CA TRP A 4 14.53 -8.67 -14.75
C TRP A 4 13.35 -9.22 -13.94
N ALA A 5 12.61 -10.20 -14.47
CA ALA A 5 11.48 -10.80 -13.79
C ALA A 5 11.87 -11.51 -12.49
N ILE A 6 13.03 -12.19 -12.48
CA ILE A 6 13.59 -12.84 -11.30
C ILE A 6 13.96 -11.80 -10.24
N THR A 7 14.71 -10.75 -10.63
CA THR A 7 15.11 -9.67 -9.72
C THR A 7 13.91 -8.91 -9.18
N ARG A 8 12.90 -8.63 -10.04
CA ARG A 8 11.64 -8.01 -9.66
C ARG A 8 10.91 -8.82 -8.58
N ALA A 9 10.94 -10.15 -8.69
CA ALA A 9 10.32 -11.05 -7.72
C ALA A 9 11.13 -11.18 -6.40
N GLY A 10 12.21 -10.41 -6.23
CA GLY A 10 13.03 -10.41 -5.02
C GLY A 10 14.07 -11.54 -4.96
N TYR A 11 14.31 -12.23 -6.07
CA TYR A 11 15.34 -13.27 -6.13
C TYR A 11 16.60 -12.79 -6.85
N ASP A 12 17.77 -13.30 -6.43
CA ASP A 12 18.92 -13.38 -7.29
C ASP A 12 18.83 -14.63 -8.20
N VAL A 13 19.55 -14.61 -9.32
CA VAL A 13 19.51 -15.73 -10.29
C VAL A 13 19.97 -17.06 -9.66
N PRO A 14 21.07 -17.11 -8.87
CA PRO A 14 21.50 -18.34 -8.18
C PRO A 14 20.45 -18.91 -7.22
N ALA A 15 19.82 -18.06 -6.40
CA ALA A 15 18.79 -18.50 -5.47
C ALA A 15 17.52 -18.98 -6.21
N PHE A 16 17.15 -18.32 -7.30
CA PHE A 16 16.02 -18.75 -8.12
C PHE A 16 16.31 -20.07 -8.84
N ALA A 17 17.54 -20.26 -9.34
CA ALA A 17 17.94 -21.49 -10.02
C ALA A 17 17.85 -22.74 -9.12
N LYS A 18 18.05 -22.60 -7.80
CA LYS A 18 17.82 -23.70 -6.85
C LYS A 18 16.37 -24.18 -6.85
N LYS A 19 15.42 -23.28 -7.04
CA LYS A 19 13.99 -23.59 -7.10
C LYS A 19 13.51 -23.93 -8.51
N PHE A 20 14.19 -23.44 -9.52
CA PHE A 20 13.85 -23.59 -10.92
C PHE A 20 15.09 -23.80 -11.80
N PRO A 21 15.75 -24.98 -11.75
CA PRO A 21 17.05 -25.22 -12.39
C PRO A 21 17.10 -24.96 -13.90
N LYS A 22 15.98 -25.19 -14.60
CA LYS A 22 15.87 -24.95 -16.05
C LYS A 22 16.14 -23.50 -16.48
N ILE A 23 16.10 -22.55 -15.54
CA ILE A 23 16.31 -21.14 -15.87
C ILE A 23 17.71 -20.85 -16.39
N LEU A 24 18.73 -21.57 -15.94
CA LEU A 24 20.11 -21.41 -16.37
C LEU A 24 20.26 -21.72 -17.86
N GLU A 25 19.68 -22.85 -18.32
CA GLU A 25 19.70 -23.25 -19.73
C GLU A 25 19.02 -22.21 -20.63
N TRP A 26 17.97 -21.51 -20.11
CA TRP A 26 17.27 -20.47 -20.87
C TRP A 26 18.07 -19.16 -20.92
N LEU A 27 18.71 -18.79 -19.81
CA LEU A 27 19.55 -17.57 -19.74
C LEU A 27 20.79 -17.67 -20.60
N GLU A 28 21.38 -18.88 -20.70
CA GLU A 28 22.55 -19.19 -21.52
C GLU A 28 22.18 -19.46 -23.01
N GLY A 29 20.88 -19.47 -23.34
CA GLY A 29 20.42 -19.71 -24.70
C GLY A 29 20.54 -21.16 -25.18
N GLN A 30 20.88 -22.10 -24.28
CA GLN A 30 21.04 -23.52 -24.61
C GLN A 30 19.73 -24.19 -24.98
N LYS A 31 18.61 -23.77 -24.31
CA LYS A 31 17.27 -24.27 -24.58
C LYS A 31 16.25 -23.13 -24.64
N LYS A 32 15.31 -23.25 -25.54
CA LYS A 32 14.13 -22.36 -25.58
C LYS A 32 13.03 -22.95 -24.72
N PRO A 33 12.39 -22.17 -23.83
CA PRO A 33 11.27 -22.63 -23.03
C PRO A 33 10.03 -22.87 -23.92
N THR A 34 9.22 -23.86 -23.57
CA THR A 34 7.88 -24.01 -24.11
C THR A 34 6.91 -23.00 -23.49
N VAL A 35 5.76 -22.76 -24.11
CA VAL A 35 4.71 -21.88 -23.60
C VAL A 35 4.30 -22.28 -22.17
N LYS A 36 4.05 -23.57 -21.94
CA LYS A 36 3.71 -24.09 -20.60
C LYS A 36 4.79 -23.80 -19.55
N GLN A 37 6.06 -23.93 -19.92
CA GLN A 37 7.17 -23.62 -19.02
C GLN A 37 7.27 -22.12 -18.72
N LEU A 38 6.99 -21.25 -19.70
CA LEU A 38 6.92 -19.81 -19.48
C LEU A 38 5.74 -19.41 -18.60
N GLU A 39 4.58 -20.09 -18.72
CA GLU A 39 3.45 -19.90 -17.81
C GLU A 39 3.79 -20.31 -16.37
N GLU A 40 4.47 -21.45 -16.19
CA GLU A 40 4.96 -21.87 -14.86
C GLU A 40 5.96 -20.86 -14.27
N PHE A 41 6.86 -20.37 -15.11
CA PHE A 41 7.82 -19.33 -14.70
C PHE A 41 7.11 -18.04 -14.33
N SER A 42 6.19 -17.53 -15.13
CA SER A 42 5.45 -16.29 -14.86
C SER A 42 4.71 -16.33 -13.52
N LYS A 43 4.11 -17.48 -13.17
CA LYS A 43 3.48 -17.70 -11.87
C LYS A 43 4.47 -17.65 -10.71
N LYS A 44 5.69 -18.21 -10.90
CA LYS A 44 6.73 -18.22 -9.86
C LYS A 44 7.34 -16.84 -9.59
N VAL A 45 7.37 -15.98 -10.60
CA VAL A 45 7.90 -14.60 -10.47
C VAL A 45 6.79 -13.56 -10.34
N TYR A 46 5.55 -13.98 -10.15
CA TYR A 46 4.36 -13.11 -10.02
C TYR A 46 4.27 -12.06 -11.12
N LEU A 47 4.47 -12.48 -12.36
CA LEU A 47 4.46 -11.60 -13.53
C LEU A 47 3.32 -11.98 -14.48
N PRO A 48 2.53 -11.04 -15.01
CA PRO A 48 1.59 -11.34 -16.07
C PRO A 48 2.30 -11.99 -17.26
N PHE A 49 1.78 -13.11 -17.75
CA PHE A 49 2.41 -13.91 -18.80
C PHE A 49 2.80 -13.09 -20.05
N GLY A 50 1.92 -12.16 -20.47
CA GLY A 50 2.17 -11.28 -21.61
C GLY A 50 3.41 -10.40 -21.49
N TYR A 51 3.84 -10.07 -20.26
CA TYR A 51 5.02 -9.24 -20.03
C TYR A 51 6.32 -9.91 -20.51
N LEU A 52 6.35 -11.25 -20.52
CA LEU A 52 7.54 -11.98 -20.99
C LEU A 52 7.82 -11.77 -22.47
N PHE A 53 6.85 -11.29 -23.24
CA PHE A 53 6.97 -11.01 -24.67
C PHE A 53 7.24 -9.54 -25.02
N LEU A 54 7.35 -8.68 -24.02
CA LEU A 54 7.72 -7.30 -24.24
C LEU A 54 9.19 -7.20 -24.70
N PRO A 55 9.52 -6.26 -25.60
CA PRO A 55 10.89 -6.10 -26.12
C PRO A 55 11.88 -5.68 -25.04
N GLN A 56 11.39 -4.99 -24.00
CA GLN A 56 12.17 -4.56 -22.84
C GLN A 56 11.29 -4.50 -21.58
N PRO A 57 11.88 -4.58 -20.38
CA PRO A 57 11.14 -4.44 -19.14
C PRO A 57 10.34 -3.14 -19.09
N PRO A 58 9.06 -3.17 -18.65
CA PRO A 58 8.29 -1.97 -18.48
C PRO A 58 8.87 -1.12 -17.35
N GLN A 59 8.74 0.20 -17.47
CA GLN A 59 9.04 1.11 -16.37
C GLN A 59 7.90 1.03 -15.34
N GLU A 60 8.19 0.43 -14.19
CA GLU A 60 7.26 0.40 -13.07
C GLU A 60 7.43 1.67 -12.24
N LYS A 61 6.37 2.47 -12.17
CA LYS A 61 6.31 3.66 -11.32
C LYS A 61 5.27 3.42 -10.24
N LEU A 62 5.60 3.74 -8.99
CA LEU A 62 4.61 3.78 -7.94
C LEU A 62 3.66 4.95 -8.18
N PRO A 63 2.34 4.74 -7.98
CA PRO A 63 1.35 5.80 -8.12
C PRO A 63 1.39 6.80 -6.96
N ILE A 64 2.04 6.45 -5.85
CA ILE A 64 2.16 7.26 -4.64
C ILE A 64 3.62 7.40 -4.22
N PRO A 65 4.04 8.52 -3.62
CA PRO A 65 5.33 8.62 -2.97
C PRO A 65 5.36 7.65 -1.79
N PHE A 66 6.44 6.89 -1.68
CA PHE A 66 6.68 6.01 -0.55
C PHE A 66 7.88 6.56 0.22
N PHE A 67 7.62 7.12 1.39
CA PHE A 67 8.66 7.72 2.21
C PHE A 67 9.42 6.62 2.95
N ARG A 68 10.60 6.27 2.43
CA ARG A 68 11.60 5.48 3.13
C ARG A 68 12.66 6.41 3.72
N THR A 69 12.90 6.29 5.01
CA THR A 69 13.78 7.14 5.81
C THR A 69 15.29 6.90 5.60
N ASN A 70 15.72 6.13 4.63
CA ASN A 70 17.14 5.93 4.35
C ASN A 70 17.56 6.67 3.07
N GLY A 71 18.21 7.82 3.26
CA GLY A 71 18.68 8.76 2.25
C GLY A 71 19.77 8.30 1.28
N ASN A 72 19.83 7.00 0.93
CA ASN A 72 20.70 6.50 -0.12
C ASN A 72 19.92 5.48 -0.95
N GLN A 73 19.68 5.84 -2.21
CA GLN A 73 19.01 5.11 -3.28
C GLN A 73 17.57 4.69 -2.91
N ALA A 74 16.66 4.93 -3.85
CA ALA A 74 15.32 4.35 -3.84
C ALA A 74 15.44 2.81 -3.75
N ASP A 75 15.58 2.27 -2.54
CA ASP A 75 15.48 0.85 -2.31
C ASP A 75 14.14 0.42 -2.88
N LYS A 76 14.20 -0.47 -3.86
CA LYS A 76 13.01 -0.93 -4.59
C LYS A 76 12.04 -1.48 -3.56
N ILE A 77 10.85 -0.92 -3.53
CA ILE A 77 9.74 -1.48 -2.76
C ILE A 77 9.56 -2.93 -3.20
N GLY A 78 9.37 -3.82 -2.21
CA GLY A 78 9.13 -5.23 -2.49
C GLY A 78 7.90 -5.42 -3.38
N ILE A 79 7.96 -6.41 -4.26
CA ILE A 79 6.90 -6.71 -5.23
C ILE A 79 5.53 -6.89 -4.55
N ASN A 80 5.49 -7.40 -3.33
CA ASN A 80 4.25 -7.64 -2.61
C ASN A 80 3.55 -6.33 -2.22
N VAL A 81 4.32 -5.32 -1.77
CA VAL A 81 3.80 -3.98 -1.49
C VAL A 81 3.37 -3.31 -2.79
N TYR A 82 4.22 -3.36 -3.83
CA TYR A 82 3.93 -2.77 -5.13
C TYR A 82 2.62 -3.31 -5.73
N ASP A 83 2.46 -4.63 -5.79
CA ASP A 83 1.27 -5.27 -6.35
C ASP A 83 0.02 -4.96 -5.51
N THR A 84 0.15 -4.83 -4.17
CA THR A 84 -0.95 -4.44 -3.29
C THR A 84 -1.42 -3.02 -3.57
N ILE A 85 -0.49 -2.07 -3.73
CA ILE A 85 -0.83 -0.68 -4.08
C ILE A 85 -1.58 -0.63 -5.42
N LEU A 86 -1.07 -1.29 -6.46
CA LEU A 86 -1.72 -1.32 -7.77
C LEU A 86 -3.09 -2.00 -7.74
N LEU A 87 -3.24 -3.05 -6.94
CA LEU A 87 -4.52 -3.72 -6.77
C LEU A 87 -5.55 -2.77 -6.15
N LEU A 88 -5.17 -2.10 -5.06
CA LEU A 88 -6.08 -1.19 -4.35
C LEU A 88 -6.38 0.05 -5.18
N GLN A 89 -5.41 0.57 -5.95
CA GLN A 89 -5.66 1.67 -6.90
C GLN A 89 -6.72 1.29 -7.93
N ARG A 90 -6.65 0.10 -8.52
CA ARG A 90 -7.68 -0.36 -9.48
C ARG A 90 -9.06 -0.47 -8.84
N ARG A 91 -9.14 -0.92 -7.57
CA ARG A 91 -10.40 -0.98 -6.83
C ARG A 91 -10.93 0.42 -6.52
N GLN A 92 -10.04 1.33 -6.15
CA GLN A 92 -10.38 2.73 -5.93
C GLN A 92 -10.92 3.39 -7.19
N ASP A 93 -10.24 3.23 -8.32
CA ASP A 93 -10.67 3.78 -9.62
C ASP A 93 -12.06 3.26 -10.02
N TRP A 94 -12.32 1.97 -9.80
CA TRP A 94 -13.62 1.38 -10.04
C TRP A 94 -14.70 2.00 -9.14
N LEU A 95 -14.47 2.08 -7.83
CA LEU A 95 -15.44 2.65 -6.88
C LEU A 95 -15.67 4.13 -7.14
N LYS A 96 -14.62 4.89 -7.40
CA LYS A 96 -14.70 6.31 -7.77
C LYS A 96 -15.61 6.54 -8.98
N ASN A 97 -15.41 5.76 -10.05
CA ASN A 97 -16.23 5.86 -11.26
C ASN A 97 -17.69 5.50 -10.95
N TYR A 98 -17.91 4.41 -10.20
CA TYR A 98 -19.25 4.02 -9.76
C TYR A 98 -19.95 5.13 -8.97
N LEU A 99 -19.27 5.76 -8.00
CA LEU A 99 -19.85 6.84 -7.21
C LEU A 99 -20.18 8.07 -8.07
N LYS A 100 -19.30 8.44 -9.00
CA LYS A 100 -19.55 9.54 -9.94
C LYS A 100 -20.71 9.27 -10.88
N ASP A 101 -20.78 8.07 -11.43
CA ASP A 101 -21.85 7.66 -12.35
C ASP A 101 -23.24 7.60 -11.68
N ASN A 102 -23.27 7.51 -10.34
CA ASN A 102 -24.48 7.50 -9.54
C ASN A 102 -24.72 8.82 -8.76
N ASP A 103 -24.09 9.91 -9.19
CA ASP A 103 -24.29 11.27 -8.66
C ASP A 103 -23.99 11.43 -7.14
N PHE A 104 -23.12 10.58 -6.56
CA PHE A 104 -22.67 10.80 -5.20
C PHE A 104 -21.78 12.03 -5.13
N PRO A 105 -21.93 12.88 -4.10
CA PRO A 105 -21.07 14.04 -3.93
C PRO A 105 -19.66 13.64 -3.46
N PRO A 106 -18.64 14.47 -3.76
CA PRO A 106 -17.31 14.28 -3.18
C PRO A 106 -17.34 14.48 -1.66
N LEU A 107 -16.39 13.84 -0.97
CA LEU A 107 -16.24 13.93 0.47
C LEU A 107 -15.60 15.26 0.87
N PRO A 108 -16.28 16.14 1.64
CA PRO A 108 -15.87 17.52 1.83
C PRO A 108 -14.62 17.71 2.70
N TYR A 109 -14.19 16.67 3.41
CA TYR A 109 -13.03 16.73 4.30
C TYR A 109 -11.73 16.30 3.60
N VAL A 110 -11.78 15.63 2.45
CA VAL A 110 -10.60 15.21 1.70
C VAL A 110 -9.89 16.44 1.15
N GLY A 111 -8.59 16.57 1.49
CA GLY A 111 -7.79 17.70 1.04
C GLY A 111 -8.17 19.06 1.64
N LYS A 112 -9.05 19.10 2.65
CA LYS A 112 -9.53 20.35 3.29
C LYS A 112 -8.38 21.22 3.81
N PHE A 113 -7.27 20.60 4.19
CA PHE A 113 -6.08 21.26 4.73
C PHE A 113 -4.86 21.18 3.80
N HIS A 114 -5.06 21.06 2.50
CA HIS A 114 -4.00 20.86 1.50
C HIS A 114 -2.81 21.85 1.62
N ASN A 115 -3.02 23.06 2.08
CA ASN A 115 -1.99 24.10 2.21
C ASN A 115 -1.88 24.65 3.65
N ARG A 116 -2.33 23.90 4.63
CA ARG A 116 -2.36 24.34 6.03
C ARG A 116 -1.66 23.31 6.92
N ASN A 117 -0.70 23.80 7.74
CA ASN A 117 0.12 22.95 8.61
C ASN A 117 -0.26 23.09 10.10
N ASN A 118 -1.48 23.54 10.40
CA ASN A 118 -1.92 23.62 11.79
C ASN A 118 -2.44 22.27 12.27
N VAL A 119 -1.56 21.47 12.87
CA VAL A 119 -1.87 20.13 13.36
C VAL A 119 -3.08 20.13 14.31
N LYS A 120 -3.21 21.13 15.19
CA LYS A 120 -4.33 21.22 16.14
C LYS A 120 -5.68 21.37 15.43
N GLU A 121 -5.73 22.18 14.37
CA GLU A 121 -6.94 22.36 13.57
C GLU A 121 -7.29 21.08 12.79
N ILE A 122 -6.31 20.41 12.21
CA ILE A 122 -6.50 19.14 11.51
C ILE A 122 -7.06 18.09 12.47
N VAL A 123 -6.44 17.90 13.62
CA VAL A 123 -6.89 16.93 14.64
C VAL A 123 -8.30 17.24 15.13
N ALA A 124 -8.61 18.53 15.39
CA ALA A 124 -9.94 18.94 15.81
C ALA A 124 -11.01 18.64 14.75
N ASP A 125 -10.71 18.91 13.47
CA ASP A 125 -11.62 18.66 12.34
C ASP A 125 -11.81 17.14 12.11
N ILE A 126 -10.75 16.34 12.17
CA ILE A 126 -10.83 14.87 12.10
C ILE A 126 -11.76 14.34 13.20
N ARG A 127 -11.54 14.75 14.44
CA ARG A 127 -12.35 14.31 15.59
C ARG A 127 -13.81 14.72 15.47
N GLN A 128 -14.06 15.94 15.04
CA GLN A 128 -15.41 16.44 14.80
C GLN A 128 -16.12 15.66 13.68
N THR A 129 -15.43 15.45 12.55
CA THR A 129 -15.96 14.69 11.41
C THR A 129 -16.28 13.26 11.77
N LEU A 130 -15.37 12.59 12.49
CA LEU A 130 -15.55 11.22 12.96
C LEU A 130 -16.43 11.12 14.22
N GLN A 131 -16.91 12.24 14.77
CA GLN A 131 -17.73 12.29 15.99
C GLN A 131 -17.06 11.61 17.20
N LEU A 132 -15.75 11.78 17.35
CA LEU A 132 -14.96 11.19 18.42
C LEU A 132 -14.79 12.19 19.58
N PRO A 133 -15.36 11.96 20.76
CA PRO A 133 -15.15 12.80 21.95
C PRO A 133 -13.68 12.74 22.44
N GLU A 134 -13.31 13.67 23.31
CA GLU A 134 -11.89 13.82 23.73
C GLU A 134 -11.28 12.54 24.32
N ASN A 135 -12.07 11.80 25.08
CA ASN A 135 -11.62 10.59 25.76
C ASN A 135 -12.25 9.32 25.17
N TRP A 136 -12.57 9.31 23.87
CA TRP A 136 -13.29 8.22 23.23
C TRP A 136 -12.65 6.84 23.48
N ALA A 137 -11.31 6.76 23.43
CA ALA A 137 -10.59 5.50 23.60
C ALA A 137 -10.58 4.97 25.06
N SER A 138 -10.79 5.83 26.05
CA SER A 138 -10.75 5.44 27.47
C SER A 138 -11.92 4.55 27.91
N HIS A 139 -12.96 4.44 27.09
CA HIS A 139 -14.15 3.62 27.37
C HIS A 139 -13.94 2.15 26.98
N PHE A 140 -12.88 1.81 26.25
CA PHE A 140 -12.60 0.47 25.77
C PHE A 140 -11.58 -0.24 26.66
N LYS A 141 -11.76 -1.55 26.85
CA LYS A 141 -10.86 -2.37 27.67
C LYS A 141 -9.65 -2.88 26.88
N THR A 142 -9.78 -2.99 25.56
CA THR A 142 -8.75 -3.55 24.69
C THR A 142 -8.45 -2.64 23.49
N TRP A 143 -7.24 -2.74 22.95
CA TRP A 143 -6.87 -2.08 21.72
C TRP A 143 -7.75 -2.49 20.53
N GLN A 144 -8.22 -3.75 20.52
CA GLN A 144 -9.08 -4.25 19.45
C GLN A 144 -10.44 -3.54 19.48
N GLU A 145 -11.09 -3.44 20.64
CA GLU A 145 -12.37 -2.74 20.77
C GLU A 145 -12.28 -1.28 20.37
N ALA A 146 -11.22 -0.59 20.80
CA ALA A 146 -10.97 0.80 20.41
C ALA A 146 -10.73 0.94 18.91
N GLN A 147 -9.96 0.03 18.31
CA GLN A 147 -9.69 0.02 16.87
C GLN A 147 -10.98 -0.22 16.08
N ASP A 148 -11.78 -1.22 16.45
CA ASP A 148 -13.03 -1.56 15.77
C ASP A 148 -14.00 -0.37 15.80
N HIS A 149 -14.09 0.32 16.95
CA HIS A 149 -14.89 1.52 17.08
C HIS A 149 -14.38 2.65 16.16
N LEU A 150 -13.08 2.93 16.17
CA LEU A 150 -12.50 3.95 15.29
C LEU A 150 -12.76 3.63 13.82
N VAL A 151 -12.52 2.38 13.40
CA VAL A 151 -12.71 1.93 12.02
C VAL A 151 -14.17 2.11 11.59
N LEU A 152 -15.13 1.75 12.44
CA LEU A 152 -16.55 1.96 12.16
C LEU A 152 -16.84 3.43 11.84
N HIS A 153 -16.36 4.36 12.68
CA HIS A 153 -16.56 5.80 12.44
C HIS A 153 -15.87 6.30 11.17
N ILE A 154 -14.72 5.73 10.82
CA ILE A 154 -14.00 6.04 9.58
C ILE A 154 -14.80 5.58 8.36
N GLU A 155 -15.31 4.34 8.38
CA GLU A 155 -16.07 3.75 7.28
C GLU A 155 -17.43 4.43 7.10
N ASP A 156 -18.09 4.85 8.18
CA ASP A 156 -19.32 5.66 8.15
C ASP A 156 -19.14 7.00 7.42
N LYS A 157 -17.91 7.50 7.30
CA LYS A 157 -17.60 8.71 6.53
C LYS A 157 -17.21 8.44 5.07
N GLY A 158 -17.23 7.18 4.63
CA GLY A 158 -16.93 6.80 3.26
C GLY A 158 -15.46 6.53 2.97
N ILE A 159 -14.61 6.42 3.98
CA ILE A 159 -13.23 5.97 3.84
C ILE A 159 -13.21 4.44 3.84
N ILE A 160 -12.65 3.83 2.82
CA ILE A 160 -12.56 2.37 2.72
C ILE A 160 -11.31 1.91 3.46
N THR A 161 -11.50 1.12 4.53
CA THR A 161 -10.38 0.55 5.30
C THR A 161 -10.10 -0.89 4.89
N ILE A 162 -8.83 -1.21 4.66
CA ILE A 162 -8.39 -2.55 4.25
C ILE A 162 -7.32 -3.05 5.22
N PHE A 163 -7.63 -4.11 5.96
CA PHE A 163 -6.69 -4.79 6.84
C PHE A 163 -6.22 -6.08 6.19
N ASN A 164 -4.95 -6.14 5.80
CA ASN A 164 -4.37 -7.36 5.25
C ASN A 164 -2.86 -7.40 5.51
N GLY A 165 -2.28 -8.60 5.62
CA GLY A 165 -0.84 -8.83 5.76
C GLY A 165 -0.26 -9.67 4.62
N ILE A 166 -1.07 -9.95 3.59
CA ILE A 166 -0.70 -10.76 2.42
C ILE A 166 -1.22 -10.10 1.15
N VAL A 167 -0.64 -10.43 0.00
CA VAL A 167 -1.16 -9.95 -1.29
C VAL A 167 -2.44 -10.71 -1.64
N GLU A 168 -3.56 -10.01 -1.75
CA GLU A 168 -4.90 -10.61 -1.95
C GLU A 168 -5.19 -11.68 -0.88
N ASN A 169 -5.34 -12.93 -1.29
CA ASN A 169 -5.55 -14.09 -0.41
C ASN A 169 -4.39 -15.10 -0.50
N ASN A 170 -3.21 -14.67 -0.97
CA ASN A 170 -2.08 -15.55 -1.18
C ASN A 170 -1.15 -15.56 0.04
N THR A 171 -1.29 -16.57 0.90
CA THR A 171 -0.46 -16.75 2.11
C THR A 171 1.03 -16.92 1.83
N HIS A 172 1.43 -17.23 0.59
CA HIS A 172 2.83 -17.30 0.18
C HIS A 172 3.42 -15.94 -0.22
N ARG A 173 2.61 -14.87 -0.14
CA ARG A 173 3.01 -13.50 -0.46
C ARG A 173 2.77 -12.56 0.71
N PRO A 174 3.49 -12.74 1.84
CA PRO A 174 3.35 -11.85 2.98
C PRO A 174 3.83 -10.44 2.64
N ILE A 175 3.21 -9.44 3.26
CA ILE A 175 3.63 -8.03 3.21
C ILE A 175 4.44 -7.79 4.48
N PRO A 176 5.79 -7.64 4.39
CA PRO A 176 6.61 -7.41 5.56
C PRO A 176 6.24 -6.08 6.24
N VAL A 177 6.04 -6.10 7.55
CA VAL A 177 5.69 -4.90 8.35
C VAL A 177 6.80 -3.85 8.26
N ASP A 178 8.04 -4.30 8.16
CA ASP A 178 9.21 -3.45 7.99
C ASP A 178 9.33 -2.81 6.60
N GLU A 179 8.62 -3.30 5.59
CA GLU A 179 8.50 -2.66 4.29
C GLU A 179 7.27 -1.74 4.19
N CYS A 180 6.15 -2.16 4.80
CA CYS A 180 4.90 -1.41 4.72
C CYS A 180 4.02 -1.68 5.95
N ARG A 181 3.80 -0.66 6.78
CA ARG A 181 2.82 -0.69 7.89
C ARG A 181 1.44 -0.26 7.44
N GLY A 182 1.39 0.71 6.52
CA GLY A 182 0.17 1.21 5.92
C GLY A 182 0.45 2.18 4.80
N PHE A 183 -0.60 2.55 4.10
CA PHE A 183 -0.61 3.62 3.12
C PHE A 183 -2.03 4.08 2.84
N VAL A 184 -2.16 5.26 2.29
CA VAL A 184 -3.42 5.81 1.85
C VAL A 184 -3.38 6.21 0.37
N LEU A 185 -4.45 5.87 -0.34
CA LEU A 185 -4.74 6.37 -1.67
C LEU A 185 -5.82 7.44 -1.52
N VAL A 186 -5.43 8.69 -1.58
CA VAL A 186 -6.34 9.82 -1.42
C VAL A 186 -7.11 10.05 -2.70
N ASP A 187 -8.42 10.12 -2.58
CA ASP A 187 -9.36 10.49 -3.64
C ASP A 187 -10.58 11.16 -3.04
N GLU A 188 -11.13 12.18 -3.69
CA GLU A 188 -12.27 12.95 -3.21
C GLU A 188 -13.57 12.14 -3.04
N TYR A 189 -13.72 11.03 -3.77
CA TYR A 189 -14.91 10.19 -3.74
C TYR A 189 -14.67 8.87 -2.99
N ALA A 190 -13.49 8.29 -3.13
CA ALA A 190 -13.19 6.96 -2.65
C ALA A 190 -11.78 6.89 -2.02
N PRO A 191 -11.53 7.53 -0.88
CA PRO A 191 -10.26 7.37 -0.19
C PRO A 191 -10.13 5.94 0.36
N PHE A 192 -8.98 5.29 0.06
CA PHE A 192 -8.64 3.95 0.51
C PHE A 192 -7.49 4.00 1.49
N MET A 193 -7.65 3.38 2.64
CA MET A 193 -6.63 3.25 3.69
C MET A 193 -6.27 1.78 3.85
N PHE A 194 -5.00 1.45 3.64
CA PHE A 194 -4.45 0.11 3.90
C PHE A 194 -3.69 0.10 5.22
N VAL A 195 -3.94 -0.93 6.04
CA VAL A 195 -3.23 -1.18 7.30
C VAL A 195 -2.74 -2.61 7.32
N ASN A 196 -1.45 -2.81 7.54
CA ASN A 196 -0.88 -4.15 7.63
C ASN A 196 -1.32 -4.81 8.96
N ASN A 197 -2.17 -5.83 8.86
CA ASN A 197 -2.72 -6.51 10.02
C ASN A 197 -1.73 -7.49 10.70
N SER A 198 -0.55 -7.68 10.12
CA SER A 198 0.55 -8.44 10.75
C SER A 198 1.29 -7.63 11.81
N ASP A 199 1.04 -6.32 11.90
CA ASP A 199 1.61 -5.44 12.92
C ASP A 199 0.85 -5.53 14.25
N PHE A 200 1.45 -5.04 15.34
CA PHE A 200 0.80 -4.98 16.65
C PHE A 200 -0.38 -4.01 16.63
N LYS A 201 -1.43 -4.29 17.43
CA LYS A 201 -2.65 -3.48 17.46
C LYS A 201 -2.42 -1.99 17.78
N SER A 202 -1.52 -1.71 18.71
CA SER A 202 -1.14 -0.33 19.03
C SER A 202 -0.47 0.39 17.85
N ALA A 203 0.37 -0.31 17.10
CA ALA A 203 1.01 0.24 15.90
C ALA A 203 0.01 0.41 14.75
N GLN A 204 -0.93 -0.55 14.57
CA GLN A 204 -2.02 -0.38 13.60
C GLN A 204 -2.87 0.85 13.92
N MET A 205 -3.20 1.10 15.20
CA MET A 205 -3.95 2.27 15.64
C MET A 205 -3.21 3.57 15.29
N PHE A 206 -1.89 3.61 15.53
CA PHE A 206 -1.09 4.77 15.14
C PHE A 206 -1.08 4.96 13.62
N THR A 207 -0.90 3.89 12.85
CA THR A 207 -0.96 3.92 11.38
C THR A 207 -2.28 4.49 10.89
N ILE A 208 -3.42 4.04 11.43
CA ILE A 208 -4.75 4.57 11.07
C ILE A 208 -4.82 6.08 11.27
N VAL A 209 -4.40 6.57 12.44
CA VAL A 209 -4.46 8.02 12.75
C VAL A 209 -3.53 8.82 11.84
N HIS A 210 -2.35 8.29 11.55
CA HIS A 210 -1.40 8.90 10.62
C HIS A 210 -1.98 9.01 9.19
N GLU A 211 -2.54 7.93 8.67
CA GLU A 211 -3.13 7.89 7.33
C GLU A 211 -4.39 8.79 7.22
N LEU A 212 -5.14 8.98 8.31
CA LEU A 212 -6.21 9.97 8.35
C LEU A 212 -5.70 11.40 8.09
N ALA A 213 -4.56 11.76 8.67
CA ALA A 213 -3.98 13.09 8.45
C ALA A 213 -3.66 13.31 6.95
N HIS A 214 -3.16 12.29 6.26
CA HIS A 214 -2.92 12.34 4.82
C HIS A 214 -4.20 12.57 4.01
N ILE A 215 -5.33 11.97 4.39
CA ILE A 215 -6.62 12.21 3.72
C ILE A 215 -7.03 13.68 3.88
N TRP A 216 -6.94 14.25 5.10
CA TRP A 216 -7.30 15.64 5.36
C TRP A 216 -6.38 16.65 4.68
N THR A 217 -5.10 16.28 4.48
CA THR A 217 -4.14 17.13 3.76
C THR A 217 -4.13 16.92 2.25
N GLY A 218 -4.79 15.88 1.74
CA GLY A 218 -4.93 15.62 0.31
C GLY A 218 -3.72 14.97 -0.35
N HIS A 219 -2.83 14.34 0.42
CA HIS A 219 -1.62 13.71 -0.10
C HIS A 219 -1.65 12.19 0.07
N SER A 220 -1.63 11.47 -1.05
CA SER A 220 -1.43 10.01 -1.01
C SER A 220 0.01 9.70 -0.62
N ALA A 221 0.20 8.85 0.38
CA ALA A 221 1.52 8.46 0.88
C ALA A 221 1.54 7.03 1.40
N GLY A 222 2.74 6.45 1.51
CA GLY A 222 2.97 5.20 2.23
C GLY A 222 4.08 5.39 3.25
N PHE A 223 3.92 4.82 4.44
CA PHE A 223 4.72 5.10 5.61
C PHE A 223 5.50 3.90 6.14
N ASP A 224 6.78 4.16 6.54
CA ASP A 224 7.67 3.22 7.22
C ASP A 224 8.31 3.89 8.46
N PHE A 225 8.00 3.34 9.65
CA PHE A 225 8.38 3.90 10.97
C PHE A 225 9.81 3.65 11.43
N ARG A 226 10.70 3.11 10.62
CA ARG A 226 12.01 2.64 11.12
C ARG A 226 12.88 3.68 11.80
N ARG A 227 12.60 4.97 11.61
CA ARG A 227 13.18 6.08 12.39
C ARG A 227 12.26 7.29 12.35
N LEU A 228 11.84 7.76 13.49
CA LEU A 228 11.40 9.15 13.71
C LEU A 228 12.60 10.07 13.51
N GLN A 229 13.05 10.26 12.26
CA GLN A 229 13.95 11.36 11.92
C GLN A 229 13.10 12.47 11.29
N PRO A 230 13.48 13.76 11.50
CA PRO A 230 12.74 14.86 10.90
C PRO A 230 12.69 14.66 9.39
N ALA A 231 11.51 14.37 8.88
CA ALA A 231 11.25 14.37 7.45
C ALA A 231 11.28 15.82 6.95
N ASN A 232 11.68 16.02 5.70
CA ASN A 232 11.61 17.35 5.09
C ASN A 232 10.16 17.78 4.77
N ASP A 233 9.18 16.90 5.00
CA ASP A 233 7.76 17.19 4.85
C ASP A 233 7.16 17.57 6.21
N PRO A 234 6.48 18.73 6.34
CA PRO A 234 5.87 19.19 7.57
C PRO A 234 4.81 18.25 8.18
N ILE A 235 4.29 17.31 7.38
CA ILE A 235 3.28 16.34 7.82
C ILE A 235 3.92 15.11 8.47
N GLU A 236 5.19 14.83 8.16
CA GLU A 236 5.95 13.70 8.67
C GLU A 236 6.72 14.04 9.99
N ILE A 237 6.63 15.28 10.48
CA ILE A 237 7.17 15.75 11.76
C ILE A 237 6.10 15.67 12.84
#